data_a686bf6304446ff721e0db8140502b5b
#
_entry.id   a686bf6304446ff721e0db8140502b5b
#
_cell.length_a   1.000
_cell.length_b   1.000
_cell.length_c   1.000
_cell.angle_alpha   90.00
_cell.angle_beta   90.00
_cell.angle_gamma   90.00
#
_symmetry.space_group_name_H-M   'P 1'
#
loop_
_entity.id
_entity.type
_entity.pdbx_description
1 polymer ?
#
loop_
_entity_poly.entity_id
_entity_poly.type
_entity_poly.pdbx_seq_one_letter_code
_entity_poly.pdbx_strand_id
1 'polypeptide(L)'
;VNGAQPIDQFVFKDDDGSYYMYYGGWHHCNMVKLSPDLLSLVPFDDGSYYKSVTPENYVEGPFMLKRDNKYYFMWSEGSWGGSDYSVAYAIADSPFGPFNRIGKILQQDEKVGTGAGHHSVIQIPGKDEWYIVYHRHPLGDAAPNHREVCIDRMYFDENGFIKPVKMTFKGVGVNRLPD
;
A
#
# COMPACT_ATOMS: atom_id res chain seq x y z
N VAL A 1 -10.45 -15.26 -8.58
CA VAL A 1 -11.43 -15.85 -7.68
C VAL A 1 -12.30 -14.76 -7.12
N ASN A 2 -13.61 -14.98 -7.01
CA ASN A 2 -14.54 -14.05 -6.34
C ASN A 2 -14.55 -12.62 -6.92
N GLY A 3 -14.33 -12.47 -8.24
CA GLY A 3 -14.31 -11.17 -8.93
C GLY A 3 -13.02 -10.37 -8.82
N ALA A 4 -12.09 -10.74 -7.96
CA ALA A 4 -10.78 -10.07 -7.90
C ALA A 4 -9.96 -10.39 -9.16
N GLN A 5 -9.41 -9.35 -9.78
CA GLN A 5 -8.46 -9.51 -10.87
C GLN A 5 -7.13 -10.09 -10.32
N PRO A 6 -6.42 -10.95 -11.08
CA PRO A 6 -5.13 -11.49 -10.68
C PRO A 6 -3.99 -10.48 -10.98
N ILE A 7 -4.07 -9.30 -10.37
CA ILE A 7 -3.10 -8.20 -10.54
C ILE A 7 -2.71 -7.62 -9.18
N ASP A 8 -1.65 -6.83 -9.17
CA ASP A 8 -1.20 -5.99 -8.05
C ASP A 8 -0.97 -6.80 -6.76
N GLN A 9 -0.33 -7.94 -6.89
CA GLN A 9 -0.05 -8.78 -5.74
C GLN A 9 1.03 -8.15 -4.85
N PHE A 10 0.78 -8.19 -3.54
CA PHE A 10 1.74 -7.87 -2.51
C PHE A 10 1.85 -9.04 -1.52
N VAL A 11 3.08 -9.49 -1.27
CA VAL A 11 3.34 -10.55 -0.30
C VAL A 11 3.88 -9.94 0.99
N PHE A 12 3.16 -10.16 2.07
CA PHE A 12 3.50 -9.75 3.42
C PHE A 12 3.99 -10.97 4.22
N LYS A 13 5.15 -10.84 4.84
CA LYS A 13 5.65 -11.80 5.83
C LYS A 13 5.36 -11.29 7.23
N ASP A 14 4.57 -12.02 8.01
CA ASP A 14 4.31 -11.69 9.40
C ASP A 14 5.43 -12.18 10.32
N ASP A 15 5.45 -11.67 11.55
CA ASP A 15 6.46 -12.00 12.58
C ASP A 15 6.42 -13.45 13.02
N ASP A 16 5.27 -14.13 12.91
CA ASP A 16 5.09 -15.55 13.17
C ASP A 16 5.63 -16.45 12.06
N GLY A 17 6.17 -15.87 10.98
CA GLY A 17 6.68 -16.55 9.81
C GLY A 17 5.64 -16.89 8.76
N SER A 18 4.38 -16.57 8.96
CA SER A 18 3.31 -16.73 7.97
C SER A 18 3.49 -15.77 6.80
N TYR A 19 3.11 -16.20 5.61
CA TYR A 19 3.09 -15.38 4.41
C TYR A 19 1.66 -15.21 3.92
N TYR A 20 1.29 -13.96 3.69
CA TYR A 20 0.00 -13.58 3.15
C TYR A 20 0.18 -12.81 1.85
N MET A 21 -0.60 -13.13 0.83
CA MET A 21 -0.63 -12.35 -0.41
C MET A 21 -1.98 -11.64 -0.53
N TYR A 22 -1.92 -10.33 -0.66
CA TYR A 22 -3.05 -9.47 -1.00
C TYR A 22 -3.00 -9.18 -2.48
N TYR A 23 -4.13 -9.23 -3.17
CA TYR A 23 -4.19 -8.98 -4.62
C TYR A 23 -5.57 -8.55 -5.06
N GLY A 24 -5.64 -7.86 -6.18
CA GLY A 24 -6.86 -7.54 -6.87
C GLY A 24 -6.96 -6.10 -7.33
N GLY A 25 -7.72 -5.89 -8.39
CA GLY A 25 -8.11 -4.60 -8.94
C GLY A 25 -9.63 -4.51 -9.07
N TRP A 26 -10.11 -3.46 -9.75
CA TRP A 26 -11.53 -3.24 -9.99
C TRP A 26 -12.39 -3.30 -8.73
N HIS A 27 -11.96 -2.59 -7.69
CA HIS A 27 -12.68 -2.45 -6.43
C HIS A 27 -12.84 -3.76 -5.66
N HIS A 28 -11.94 -4.74 -5.84
CA HIS A 28 -12.01 -6.01 -5.14
C HIS A 28 -10.63 -6.50 -4.71
N CYS A 29 -10.43 -6.73 -3.42
CA CYS A 29 -9.21 -7.24 -2.82
C CYS A 29 -9.45 -8.59 -2.16
N ASN A 30 -8.64 -9.58 -2.57
CA ASN A 30 -8.55 -10.86 -1.89
C ASN A 30 -7.23 -10.98 -1.13
N MET A 31 -7.24 -11.83 -0.12
CA MET A 31 -6.09 -12.28 0.62
C MET A 31 -6.04 -13.81 0.57
N VAL A 32 -4.83 -14.36 0.39
CA VAL A 32 -4.53 -15.79 0.47
C VAL A 32 -3.35 -16.03 1.40
N LYS A 33 -3.26 -17.22 1.98
CA LYS A 33 -2.09 -17.67 2.73
C LYS A 33 -1.20 -18.51 1.83
N LEU A 34 0.12 -18.22 1.86
CA LEU A 34 1.11 -18.94 1.07
C LEU A 34 1.87 -19.95 1.94
N SER A 35 2.34 -21.03 1.31
CA SER A 35 3.30 -21.94 1.91
C SER A 35 4.65 -21.25 2.17
N PRO A 36 5.50 -21.76 3.08
CA PRO A 36 6.80 -21.16 3.39
C PRO A 36 7.74 -21.03 2.19
N ASP A 37 7.59 -21.89 1.18
CA ASP A 37 8.35 -21.84 -0.08
C ASP A 37 7.72 -20.90 -1.13
N LEU A 38 6.55 -20.31 -0.82
CA LEU A 38 5.77 -19.40 -1.66
C LEU A 38 5.20 -20.04 -2.96
N LEU A 39 5.26 -21.37 -3.08
CA LEU A 39 4.87 -22.05 -4.32
C LEU A 39 3.43 -22.58 -4.31
N SER A 40 2.75 -22.57 -3.17
CA SER A 40 1.38 -23.05 -3.06
C SER A 40 0.54 -22.26 -2.06
N LEU A 41 -0.78 -22.43 -2.18
CA LEU A 41 -1.73 -21.87 -1.23
C LEU A 41 -1.92 -22.82 -0.06
N VAL A 42 -2.07 -22.26 1.14
CA VAL A 42 -2.41 -22.97 2.37
C VAL A 42 -3.82 -22.56 2.78
N PRO A 43 -4.71 -23.50 3.11
CA PRO A 43 -6.04 -23.15 3.57
C PRO A 43 -5.99 -22.43 4.92
N PHE A 44 -6.96 -21.54 5.14
CA PHE A 44 -7.25 -20.99 6.45
C PHE A 44 -7.93 -22.03 7.34
N ASP A 45 -8.06 -21.76 8.63
CA ASP A 45 -8.64 -22.70 9.62
C ASP A 45 -10.09 -23.12 9.28
N ASP A 46 -10.81 -22.28 8.55
CA ASP A 46 -12.16 -22.57 8.05
C ASP A 46 -12.18 -23.40 6.74
N GLY A 47 -11.00 -23.81 6.27
CA GLY A 47 -10.83 -24.57 5.03
C GLY A 47 -10.87 -23.73 3.75
N SER A 48 -11.13 -22.44 3.82
CA SER A 48 -11.09 -21.56 2.66
C SER A 48 -9.66 -21.27 2.21
N TYR A 49 -9.46 -21.04 0.90
CA TYR A 49 -8.16 -20.68 0.34
C TYR A 49 -8.00 -19.17 0.10
N TYR A 50 -9.05 -18.40 0.24
CA TYR A 50 -9.03 -16.94 0.12
C TYR A 50 -10.03 -16.29 1.06
N LYS A 51 -9.77 -15.03 1.40
CA LYS A 51 -10.71 -14.15 2.11
C LYS A 51 -10.85 -12.85 1.33
N SER A 52 -12.08 -12.36 1.22
CA SER A 52 -12.31 -11.00 0.72
C SER A 52 -11.98 -10.02 1.84
N VAL A 53 -11.08 -9.07 1.57
CA VAL A 53 -10.62 -8.07 2.56
C VAL A 53 -10.76 -6.65 2.02
N THR A 54 -11.63 -6.47 1.05
CA THR A 54 -11.84 -5.20 0.35
C THR A 54 -12.29 -4.09 1.30
N PRO A 55 -11.48 -3.04 1.54
CA PRO A 55 -11.91 -1.90 2.33
C PRO A 55 -12.75 -0.92 1.50
N GLU A 56 -13.33 0.06 2.18
CA GLU A 56 -14.07 1.15 1.54
C GLU A 56 -13.22 1.90 0.51
N ASN A 57 -13.79 2.20 -0.65
CA ASN A 57 -13.18 2.92 -1.78
C ASN A 57 -11.94 2.26 -2.39
N TYR A 58 -11.66 0.99 -2.06
CA TYR A 58 -10.57 0.24 -2.67
C TYR A 58 -10.74 0.18 -4.19
N VAL A 59 -9.65 0.48 -4.91
CA VAL A 59 -9.56 0.29 -6.37
C VAL A 59 -8.56 -0.80 -6.69
N GLU A 60 -7.31 -0.67 -6.22
CA GLU A 60 -6.21 -1.58 -6.53
C GLU A 60 -4.98 -1.32 -5.65
N GLY A 61 -3.86 -2.00 -5.93
CA GLY A 61 -2.55 -1.73 -5.35
C GLY A 61 -2.49 -1.94 -3.82
N PRO A 62 -2.89 -3.12 -3.31
CA PRO A 62 -2.84 -3.39 -1.88
C PRO A 62 -1.39 -3.47 -1.39
N PHE A 63 -1.15 -2.94 -0.21
CA PHE A 63 0.13 -3.00 0.48
C PHE A 63 -0.10 -3.17 1.99
N MET A 64 0.76 -3.95 2.65
CA MET A 64 0.70 -4.18 4.08
C MET A 64 2.05 -3.89 4.71
N LEU A 65 2.06 -3.15 5.82
CA LEU A 65 3.19 -3.06 6.73
C LEU A 65 2.74 -3.32 8.16
N LYS A 66 3.69 -3.70 9.01
CA LYS A 66 3.47 -3.87 10.44
C LYS A 66 4.36 -2.90 11.21
N ARG A 67 3.79 -2.17 12.17
CA ARG A 67 4.49 -1.28 13.07
C ARG A 67 3.82 -1.32 14.45
N ASP A 68 4.60 -1.48 15.50
CA ASP A 68 4.12 -1.50 16.90
C ASP A 68 2.95 -2.48 17.13
N ASN A 69 3.08 -3.70 16.57
CA ASN A 69 2.07 -4.78 16.58
C ASN A 69 0.71 -4.40 15.93
N LYS A 70 0.66 -3.35 15.11
CA LYS A 70 -0.49 -2.98 14.31
C LYS A 70 -0.22 -3.23 12.84
N TYR A 71 -1.26 -3.60 12.10
CA TYR A 71 -1.23 -3.85 10.67
C TYR A 71 -1.80 -2.64 9.94
N TYR A 72 -0.99 -2.04 9.09
CA TYR A 72 -1.36 -0.89 8.27
C TYR A 72 -1.62 -1.40 6.86
N PHE A 73 -2.88 -1.55 6.53
CA PHE A 73 -3.29 -1.92 5.19
C PHE A 73 -3.50 -0.66 4.37
N MET A 74 -2.84 -0.60 3.23
CA MET A 74 -2.81 0.58 2.35
C MET A 74 -3.25 0.16 0.94
N TRP A 75 -3.92 1.07 0.22
CA TRP A 75 -4.43 0.78 -1.13
C TRP A 75 -4.60 2.05 -1.95
N SER A 76 -4.77 1.89 -3.27
CA SER A 76 -5.09 3.01 -4.16
C SER A 76 -6.60 3.22 -4.28
N GLU A 77 -7.00 4.49 -4.31
CA GLU A 77 -8.36 4.99 -4.56
C GLU A 77 -8.38 5.90 -5.79
N GLY A 78 -9.55 6.09 -6.39
CA GLY A 78 -9.75 6.96 -7.55
C GLY A 78 -9.39 6.29 -8.87
N SER A 79 -9.28 7.06 -9.93
CA SER A 79 -8.97 6.57 -11.27
C SER A 79 -7.47 6.56 -11.52
N TRP A 80 -6.90 5.42 -11.88
CA TRP A 80 -5.46 5.27 -12.15
C TRP A 80 -4.91 6.24 -13.23
N GLY A 81 -5.77 6.69 -14.14
CA GLY A 81 -5.42 7.68 -15.18
C GLY A 81 -5.89 9.09 -14.84
N GLY A 82 -6.50 9.30 -13.67
CA GLY A 82 -7.06 10.57 -13.24
C GLY A 82 -6.23 11.29 -12.19
N SER A 83 -6.52 12.56 -11.99
CA SER A 83 -5.88 13.38 -10.96
C SER A 83 -6.27 12.97 -9.53
N ASP A 84 -7.39 12.28 -9.37
CA ASP A 84 -7.96 11.83 -8.11
C ASP A 84 -7.33 10.52 -7.57
N TYR A 85 -6.47 9.87 -8.37
CA TYR A 85 -5.72 8.70 -7.90
C TYR A 85 -4.90 9.05 -6.67
N SER A 86 -4.98 8.20 -5.66
CA SER A 86 -4.50 8.53 -4.32
C SER A 86 -4.24 7.27 -3.51
N VAL A 87 -3.59 7.37 -2.36
CA VAL A 87 -3.37 6.28 -1.42
C VAL A 87 -4.15 6.54 -0.14
N ALA A 88 -4.95 5.57 0.28
CA ALA A 88 -5.63 5.53 1.57
C ALA A 88 -5.12 4.37 2.43
N TYR A 89 -5.55 4.32 3.69
CA TYR A 89 -5.13 3.28 4.62
C TYR A 89 -6.14 2.99 5.72
N ALA A 90 -5.92 1.84 6.36
CA ALA A 90 -6.57 1.40 7.59
C ALA A 90 -5.53 0.86 8.57
N ILE A 91 -5.87 0.81 9.85
CA ILE A 91 -5.09 0.15 10.91
C ILE A 91 -5.95 -0.96 11.49
N ALA A 92 -5.36 -2.16 11.68
CA ALA A 92 -6.02 -3.32 12.25
C ALA A 92 -5.13 -4.03 13.27
N ASP A 93 -5.74 -4.89 14.08
CA ASP A 93 -5.04 -5.74 15.04
C ASP A 93 -4.63 -7.10 14.45
N SER A 94 -5.02 -7.34 13.20
CA SER A 94 -4.84 -8.63 12.52
C SER A 94 -4.56 -8.40 11.03
N PRO A 95 -3.77 -9.27 10.38
CA PRO A 95 -3.55 -9.22 8.94
C PRO A 95 -4.84 -9.51 8.13
N PHE A 96 -5.89 -9.97 8.81
CA PHE A 96 -7.21 -10.24 8.22
C PHE A 96 -8.17 -9.05 8.27
N GLY A 97 -7.78 -7.96 8.92
CA GLY A 97 -8.66 -6.84 9.22
C GLY A 97 -9.48 -7.02 10.51
N PRO A 98 -10.65 -6.38 10.64
CA PRO A 98 -11.30 -5.56 9.62
C PRO A 98 -10.51 -4.29 9.27
N PHE A 99 -10.51 -3.92 8.00
CA PHE A 99 -9.81 -2.73 7.50
C PHE A 99 -10.79 -1.56 7.35
N ASN A 100 -11.03 -0.88 8.47
CA ASN A 100 -11.87 0.32 8.50
C ASN A 100 -11.05 1.52 8.00
N ARG A 101 -11.47 2.09 6.88
CA ARG A 101 -10.78 3.21 6.24
C ARG A 101 -10.63 4.40 7.19
N ILE A 102 -9.39 4.89 7.34
CA ILE A 102 -9.08 6.08 8.14
C ILE A 102 -9.08 7.32 7.26
N GLY A 103 -8.34 7.31 6.14
CA GLY A 103 -8.24 8.46 5.25
C GLY A 103 -7.14 8.31 4.21
N LYS A 104 -7.00 9.35 3.39
CA LYS A 104 -5.93 9.45 2.40
C LYS A 104 -4.64 9.95 3.04
N ILE A 105 -3.53 9.35 2.65
CA ILE A 105 -2.18 9.75 3.08
C ILE A 105 -1.36 10.35 1.93
N LEU A 106 -1.68 9.99 0.69
CA LEU A 106 -1.06 10.54 -0.51
C LEU A 106 -2.15 10.90 -1.51
N GLN A 107 -2.11 12.11 -2.02
CA GLN A 107 -3.04 12.61 -3.02
C GLN A 107 -2.35 13.70 -3.83
N GLN A 108 -2.99 14.15 -4.90
CA GLN A 108 -2.45 15.22 -5.74
C GLN A 108 -2.03 16.46 -4.95
N ASP A 109 -0.98 17.11 -5.43
CA ASP A 109 -0.59 18.47 -5.09
C ASP A 109 -0.53 19.27 -6.41
N GLU A 110 -1.43 20.23 -6.58
CA GLU A 110 -1.56 21.02 -7.82
C GLU A 110 -0.28 21.77 -8.21
N LYS A 111 0.68 21.91 -7.29
CA LYS A 111 1.97 22.56 -7.54
C LYS A 111 3.10 21.58 -7.84
N VAL A 112 2.88 20.27 -7.61
CA VAL A 112 3.96 19.27 -7.69
C VAL A 112 3.62 18.14 -8.66
N GLY A 113 2.41 17.60 -8.62
CA GLY A 113 1.98 16.50 -9.48
C GLY A 113 0.59 16.00 -9.11
N THR A 114 -0.02 15.28 -10.03
CA THR A 114 -1.38 14.74 -9.88
C THR A 114 -1.36 13.21 -9.95
N GLY A 115 -2.50 12.57 -9.65
CA GLY A 115 -2.67 11.14 -9.84
C GLY A 115 -1.63 10.28 -9.11
N ALA A 116 -1.31 10.63 -7.86
CA ALA A 116 -0.30 9.95 -7.06
C ALA A 116 -0.87 8.69 -6.40
N GLY A 117 -0.31 7.52 -6.73
CA GLY A 117 -0.81 6.25 -6.19
C GLY A 117 0.10 5.08 -6.48
N HIS A 118 -0.45 3.87 -6.31
CA HIS A 118 0.17 2.57 -6.52
C HIS A 118 1.58 2.51 -5.90
N HIS A 119 1.62 2.49 -4.60
CA HIS A 119 2.79 2.74 -3.78
C HIS A 119 3.42 1.46 -3.23
N SER A 120 4.61 1.61 -2.69
CA SER A 120 5.21 0.72 -1.71
C SER A 120 5.83 1.54 -0.58
N VAL A 121 6.17 0.90 0.53
CA VAL A 121 6.80 1.56 1.68
C VAL A 121 8.09 0.85 2.03
N ILE A 122 9.11 1.63 2.36
CA ILE A 122 10.42 1.14 2.79
C ILE A 122 10.70 1.65 4.19
N GLN A 123 11.06 0.75 5.10
CA GLN A 123 11.63 1.10 6.39
C GLN A 123 13.15 0.96 6.33
N ILE A 124 13.89 1.92 6.90
CA ILE A 124 15.33 1.75 7.08
C ILE A 124 15.55 0.73 8.20
N PRO A 125 16.32 -0.34 7.94
CA PRO A 125 16.59 -1.36 8.95
C PRO A 125 17.11 -0.78 10.27
N GLY A 126 16.48 -1.18 11.38
CA GLY A 126 16.85 -0.75 12.73
C GLY A 126 16.47 0.69 13.09
N LYS A 127 15.71 1.40 12.25
CA LYS A 127 15.23 2.77 12.51
C LYS A 127 13.73 2.91 12.31
N ASP A 128 13.10 3.79 13.06
CA ASP A 128 11.73 4.25 12.79
C ASP A 128 11.77 5.37 11.73
N GLU A 129 12.29 5.02 10.56
CA GLU A 129 12.50 5.92 9.43
C GLU A 129 11.90 5.29 8.18
N TRP A 130 10.86 5.93 7.63
CA TRP A 130 10.00 5.38 6.61
C TRP A 130 9.95 6.24 5.36
N TYR A 131 9.84 5.61 4.21
CA TYR A 131 9.72 6.23 2.90
C TYR A 131 8.57 5.59 2.13
N ILE A 132 7.83 6.40 1.41
CA ILE A 132 6.83 5.94 0.45
C ILE A 132 7.40 6.12 -0.96
N VAL A 133 7.37 5.04 -1.74
CA VAL A 133 7.70 5.02 -3.17
C VAL A 133 6.39 4.94 -3.92
N TYR A 134 6.16 5.81 -4.89
CA TYR A 134 4.90 5.92 -5.60
C TYR A 134 5.11 6.47 -6.99
N HIS A 135 4.09 6.45 -7.83
CA HIS A 135 4.11 7.20 -9.07
C HIS A 135 3.17 8.41 -8.99
N ARG A 136 3.43 9.40 -9.85
CA ARG A 136 2.55 10.54 -10.11
C ARG A 136 2.57 10.90 -11.58
N HIS A 137 1.59 11.68 -12.02
CA HIS A 137 1.62 12.35 -13.32
C HIS A 137 2.30 13.72 -13.18
N PRO A 138 3.20 14.10 -14.10
CA PRO A 138 3.76 15.46 -14.16
C PRO A 138 2.67 16.52 -14.33
N LEU A 139 2.91 17.72 -13.82
CA LEU A 139 2.00 18.84 -14.03
C LEU A 139 1.89 19.17 -15.52
N GLY A 140 0.65 19.40 -15.98
CA GLY A 140 0.37 19.76 -17.36
C GLY A 140 0.38 18.60 -18.34
N ASP A 141 0.62 17.37 -17.90
CA ASP A 141 0.53 16.19 -18.73
C ASP A 141 -0.75 15.41 -18.45
N ALA A 142 -1.57 15.22 -19.48
CA ALA A 142 -2.83 14.50 -19.40
C ALA A 142 -2.72 13.03 -19.89
N ALA A 143 -1.53 12.57 -20.28
CA ALA A 143 -1.33 11.20 -20.74
C ALA A 143 -1.37 10.21 -19.56
N PRO A 144 -2.36 9.30 -19.48
CA PRO A 144 -2.57 8.46 -18.29
C PRO A 144 -1.42 7.48 -18.02
N ASN A 145 -0.59 7.20 -19.04
CA ASN A 145 0.55 6.31 -18.94
C ASN A 145 1.89 7.04 -18.70
N HIS A 146 1.90 8.36 -18.72
CA HIS A 146 3.09 9.12 -18.39
C HIS A 146 3.18 9.29 -16.86
N ARG A 147 4.02 8.49 -16.24
CA ARG A 147 4.17 8.42 -14.80
C ARG A 147 5.63 8.58 -14.40
N GLU A 148 5.87 9.39 -13.39
CA GLU A 148 7.17 9.56 -12.76
C GLU A 148 7.22 8.75 -11.46
N VAL A 149 8.29 7.99 -11.26
CA VAL A 149 8.56 7.32 -9.98
C VAL A 149 9.10 8.35 -8.99
N CYS A 150 8.49 8.40 -7.82
CA CYS A 150 8.81 9.35 -6.75
C CYS A 150 9.07 8.62 -5.45
N ILE A 151 9.85 9.25 -4.58
CA ILE A 151 10.11 8.81 -3.22
C ILE A 151 10.09 10.01 -2.28
N ASP A 152 9.28 9.93 -1.22
CA ASP A 152 9.21 10.95 -0.18
C ASP A 152 9.18 10.31 1.21
N ARG A 153 9.46 11.12 2.24
CA ARG A 153 9.38 10.67 3.64
C ARG A 153 7.94 10.41 4.05
N MET A 154 7.74 9.31 4.76
CA MET A 154 6.48 8.99 5.43
C MET A 154 6.68 9.07 6.95
N TYR A 155 5.75 9.71 7.64
CA TYR A 155 5.82 9.93 9.07
C TYR A 155 4.58 9.42 9.77
N PHE A 156 4.76 8.98 11.01
CA PHE A 156 3.68 8.67 11.93
C PHE A 156 3.54 9.78 12.97
N ASP A 157 2.35 9.95 13.50
CA ASP A 157 2.12 10.81 14.66
C ASP A 157 2.30 10.01 15.97
N GLU A 158 2.11 10.69 17.10
CA GLU A 158 2.22 10.11 18.44
C GLU A 158 1.19 9.01 18.77
N ASN A 159 0.10 8.96 18.00
CA ASN A 159 -0.96 7.95 18.13
C ASN A 159 -0.79 6.80 17.12
N GLY A 160 0.27 6.84 16.30
CA GLY A 160 0.54 5.84 15.27
C GLY A 160 -0.20 6.06 13.95
N PHE A 161 -0.92 7.17 13.76
CA PHE A 161 -1.53 7.46 12.46
C PHE A 161 -0.48 7.96 11.46
N ILE A 162 -0.62 7.53 10.20
CA ILE A 162 0.24 8.01 9.12
C ILE A 162 -0.15 9.47 8.81
N LYS A 163 0.83 10.37 8.90
CA LYS A 163 0.64 11.77 8.52
C LYS A 163 0.52 11.90 7.01
N PRO A 164 -0.28 12.86 6.49
CA PRO A 164 -0.32 13.14 5.06
C PRO A 164 1.09 13.34 4.50
N VAL A 165 1.40 12.60 3.44
CA VAL A 165 2.70 12.67 2.76
C VAL A 165 2.81 13.98 2.02
N LYS A 166 3.90 14.70 2.24
CA LYS A 166 4.22 15.89 1.49
C LYS A 166 4.97 15.50 0.23
N MET A 167 4.32 15.59 -0.90
CA MET A 167 4.91 15.36 -2.21
C MET A 167 5.97 16.42 -2.51
N THR A 168 7.13 16.01 -3.06
CA THR A 168 8.22 16.94 -3.42
C THR A 168 8.73 16.70 -4.83
N PHE A 169 9.39 17.73 -5.43
CA PHE A 169 10.17 17.55 -6.65
C PHE A 169 11.55 16.95 -6.38
N LYS A 170 12.09 17.21 -5.20
CA LYS A 170 13.47 16.84 -4.86
C LYS A 170 13.59 15.39 -4.41
N GLY A 171 12.50 14.81 -3.92
CA GLY A 171 12.53 13.49 -3.29
C GLY A 171 13.36 13.49 -2.00
N VAL A 172 14.06 12.40 -1.76
CA VAL A 172 14.89 12.20 -0.57
C VAL A 172 16.36 12.12 -0.95
N GLY A 173 17.23 12.56 -0.05
CA GLY A 173 18.69 12.43 -0.23
C GLY A 173 19.17 10.98 -0.11
N VAL A 174 20.38 10.71 -0.54
CA VAL A 174 21.03 9.41 -0.38
C VAL A 174 21.20 9.11 1.11
N ASN A 175 20.58 8.02 1.58
CA ASN A 175 20.84 7.45 2.89
C ASN A 175 21.81 6.27 2.74
N ARG A 176 22.94 6.33 3.44
CA ARG A 176 23.80 5.16 3.59
C ARG A 176 23.21 4.26 4.66
N LEU A 177 23.07 2.98 4.35
CA LEU A 177 22.76 1.98 5.37
C LEU A 177 23.95 1.92 6.34
N PRO A 178 23.71 1.69 7.64
CA PRO A 178 24.81 1.39 8.56
C PRO A 178 25.52 0.13 8.07
N ASP A 179 26.86 0.16 8.20
CA ASP A 179 27.73 -0.99 7.90
C ASP A 179 27.41 -2.18 8.80
#